data_71b01f8dbd5c18d693456a50489b4d60
#
_entry.id   71b01f8dbd5c18d693456a50489b4d60
#
_cell.length_a   1.000
_cell.length_b   1.000
_cell.length_c   1.000
_cell.angle_alpha   90.00
_cell.angle_beta   90.00
_cell.angle_gamma   90.00
#
_symmetry.space_group_name_H-M   'P 1'
#
loop_
_entity.id
_entity.type
_entity.pdbx_description
1 polymer ?
#
loop_
_entity_poly.entity_id
_entity_poly.type
_entity_poly.pdbx_seq_one_letter_code
_entity_poly.pdbx_strand_id
1 'polypeptide(L)'
;EQQQKIHDLANQIEPLNYDSLMKFGSNAQSSMSQFSHKMLSEVKSKDTGPIGDTLNQLMLKLKEVQPDDFKEGKDSFIKKIFKRAKASANEIFSRMQSVGSQVDRISIELTNHKDSLNRDIQLLNGLYDQNKDYFDELNLYIAAAQEKKQDILEKELPEKRKKAYESGNQMDIQEVADLEQFADRLDKRIYDLQLSRQISLQTAPQIRMIQNVNQTLAEKIQSSILTSIPLWKNQMAIALTLMRQRQAMSAQRAVTDTTNDLLTANSELLKQNAVDTAVENERGIVDIETLKSTHENIIETVEQTLQIQAEGREKRQQAEKELQHLESDMKERLLTMKDNKIQ
;
A
#
# COMPACT_ATOMS: atom_id res chain seq x y z
N GLU A 1 -5.80 -0.61 38.38
CA GLU A 1 -6.54 0.35 37.53
C GLU A 1 -7.36 -0.40 36.44
N GLN A 2 -6.77 -1.31 35.68
CA GLN A 2 -7.50 -2.10 34.67
C GLN A 2 -8.56 -3.03 35.28
N GLN A 3 -8.26 -3.74 36.36
CA GLN A 3 -9.22 -4.58 37.07
C GLN A 3 -10.43 -3.81 37.59
N GLN A 4 -10.22 -2.58 38.08
CA GLN A 4 -11.34 -1.74 38.51
C GLN A 4 -12.24 -1.35 37.35
N LYS A 5 -11.66 -0.99 36.18
CA LYS A 5 -12.43 -0.68 34.96
C LYS A 5 -13.23 -1.90 34.47
N ILE A 6 -12.65 -3.09 34.52
CA ILE A 6 -13.33 -4.33 34.15
C ILE A 6 -14.53 -4.57 35.07
N HIS A 7 -14.34 -4.42 36.35
CA HIS A 7 -15.41 -4.59 37.33
C HIS A 7 -16.53 -3.54 37.19
N ASP A 8 -16.16 -2.29 36.96
CA ASP A 8 -17.12 -1.20 36.72
C ASP A 8 -17.92 -1.42 35.43
N LEU A 9 -17.28 -1.95 34.38
CA LEU A 9 -17.95 -2.34 33.13
C LEU A 9 -18.86 -3.57 33.33
N ALA A 10 -18.42 -4.56 34.10
CA ALA A 10 -19.23 -5.74 34.41
C ALA A 10 -20.52 -5.37 35.16
N ASN A 11 -20.45 -4.39 36.05
CA ASN A 11 -21.60 -3.89 36.78
C ASN A 11 -22.61 -3.10 35.93
N GLN A 12 -22.22 -2.65 34.73
CA GLN A 12 -23.15 -2.02 33.76
C GLN A 12 -24.05 -3.05 33.07
N ILE A 13 -23.68 -4.34 33.12
CA ILE A 13 -24.52 -5.43 32.58
C ILE A 13 -25.56 -5.79 33.63
N GLU A 14 -26.78 -5.25 33.47
CA GLU A 14 -27.90 -5.56 34.31
C GLU A 14 -28.49 -6.91 33.92
N PRO A 15 -28.59 -7.90 34.85
CA PRO A 15 -29.21 -9.18 34.57
C PRO A 15 -30.66 -9.00 34.08
N LEU A 16 -31.03 -9.77 33.06
CA LEU A 16 -32.35 -9.76 32.41
C LEU A 16 -32.67 -8.47 31.63
N ASN A 17 -31.76 -7.51 31.57
CA ASN A 17 -31.89 -6.31 30.73
C ASN A 17 -31.22 -6.54 29.37
N TYR A 18 -32.00 -7.00 28.39
CA TYR A 18 -31.52 -7.29 27.04
C TYR A 18 -31.09 -6.04 26.27
N ASP A 19 -31.65 -4.86 26.55
CA ASP A 19 -31.27 -3.60 25.94
C ASP A 19 -29.87 -3.15 26.42
N SER A 20 -29.61 -3.28 27.71
CA SER A 20 -28.28 -3.08 28.30
C SER A 20 -27.24 -4.02 27.68
N LEU A 21 -27.58 -5.29 27.51
CA LEU A 21 -26.69 -6.27 26.90
C LEU A 21 -26.37 -5.96 25.43
N MET A 22 -27.36 -5.55 24.63
CA MET A 22 -27.16 -5.16 23.23
C MET A 22 -26.31 -3.91 23.08
N LYS A 23 -26.43 -2.97 24.00
CA LYS A 23 -25.66 -1.72 24.02
C LYS A 23 -24.24 -1.91 24.57
N PHE A 24 -24.00 -3.00 25.28
CA PHE A 24 -22.70 -3.26 25.89
C PHE A 24 -21.60 -3.41 24.83
N GLY A 25 -20.60 -2.53 24.86
CA GLY A 25 -19.54 -2.47 23.86
C GLY A 25 -19.90 -1.81 22.52
N SER A 26 -21.17 -1.37 22.35
CA SER A 26 -21.61 -0.71 21.12
C SER A 26 -20.94 0.65 20.90
N ASN A 27 -20.55 1.35 21.97
CA ASN A 27 -19.87 2.63 21.87
C ASN A 27 -18.51 2.50 21.17
N ALA A 28 -17.72 1.48 21.53
CA ALA A 28 -16.45 1.18 20.88
C ALA A 28 -16.66 0.87 19.39
N GLN A 29 -17.64 0.01 19.08
CA GLN A 29 -17.98 -0.34 17.69
C GLN A 29 -18.44 0.88 16.89
N SER A 30 -19.25 1.76 17.49
CA SER A 30 -19.74 2.99 16.85
C SER A 30 -18.60 3.99 16.59
N SER A 31 -17.70 4.18 17.52
CA SER A 31 -16.54 5.06 17.38
C SER A 31 -15.64 4.61 16.21
N MET A 32 -15.38 3.32 16.11
CA MET A 32 -14.60 2.76 15.00
C MET A 32 -15.33 2.91 13.66
N SER A 33 -16.64 2.68 13.63
CA SER A 33 -17.46 2.86 12.45
C SER A 33 -17.46 4.32 11.96
N GLN A 34 -17.66 5.29 12.85
CA GLN A 34 -17.61 6.71 12.52
C GLN A 34 -16.26 7.14 11.98
N PHE A 35 -15.19 6.67 12.59
CA PHE A 35 -13.83 6.94 12.14
C PHE A 35 -13.59 6.36 10.74
N SER A 36 -13.99 5.11 10.50
CA SER A 36 -13.88 4.46 9.19
C SER A 36 -14.68 5.19 8.09
N HIS A 37 -15.89 5.66 8.41
CA HIS A 37 -16.68 6.48 7.50
C HIS A 37 -16.01 7.80 7.15
N LYS A 38 -15.44 8.48 8.14
CA LYS A 38 -14.68 9.72 7.91
C LYS A 38 -13.49 9.48 6.99
N MET A 39 -12.69 8.44 7.27
CA MET A 39 -11.55 8.05 6.45
C MET A 39 -11.95 7.76 5.00
N LEU A 40 -13.01 6.96 4.81
CA LEU A 40 -13.51 6.62 3.48
C LEU A 40 -13.99 7.87 2.73
N SER A 41 -14.64 8.81 3.41
CA SER A 41 -15.06 10.09 2.84
C SER A 41 -13.85 10.93 2.40
N GLU A 42 -12.80 10.99 3.20
CA GLU A 42 -11.59 11.74 2.88
C GLU A 42 -10.84 11.12 1.68
N VAL A 43 -10.76 9.80 1.60
CA VAL A 43 -10.15 9.11 0.45
C VAL A 43 -10.97 9.35 -0.82
N LYS A 44 -12.31 9.22 -0.77
CA LYS A 44 -13.18 9.46 -1.93
C LYS A 44 -13.20 10.90 -2.43
N SER A 45 -13.05 11.88 -1.54
CA SER A 45 -13.10 13.31 -1.92
C SER A 45 -11.88 13.78 -2.71
N LYS A 46 -10.81 13.00 -2.70
CA LYS A 46 -9.56 13.29 -3.41
C LYS A 46 -9.46 12.41 -4.66
N ASP A 47 -10.27 12.72 -5.66
CA ASP A 47 -10.18 12.11 -6.99
C ASP A 47 -8.92 12.65 -7.70
N THR A 48 -7.76 12.17 -7.25
CA THR A 48 -6.53 12.27 -8.01
C THR A 48 -6.56 11.12 -8.99
N GLY A 49 -6.80 11.40 -10.25
CA GLY A 49 -6.80 10.41 -11.34
C GLY A 49 -5.65 9.41 -11.20
N PRO A 50 -5.86 8.17 -11.62
CA PRO A 50 -4.95 7.09 -11.31
C PRO A 50 -3.53 7.44 -11.79
N ILE A 51 -2.54 7.26 -10.88
CA ILE A 51 -1.10 7.40 -11.19
C ILE A 51 -0.75 6.65 -12.48
N GLY A 52 -1.41 5.49 -12.69
CA GLY A 52 -1.29 4.69 -13.90
C GLY A 52 -1.63 5.44 -15.18
N ASP A 53 -2.64 6.30 -15.19
CA ASP A 53 -3.02 7.09 -16.37
C ASP A 53 -1.98 8.16 -16.68
N THR A 54 -1.46 8.85 -15.66
CA THR A 54 -0.38 9.84 -15.82
C THR A 54 0.88 9.18 -16.36
N LEU A 55 1.26 8.02 -15.85
CA LEU A 55 2.42 7.26 -16.30
C LEU A 55 2.20 6.67 -17.70
N ASN A 56 1.00 6.20 -18.01
CA ASN A 56 0.63 5.73 -19.35
C ASN A 56 0.67 6.88 -20.37
N GLN A 57 0.18 8.07 -20.01
CA GLN A 57 0.30 9.25 -20.87
C GLN A 57 1.76 9.61 -21.13
N LEU A 58 2.63 9.55 -20.11
CA LEU A 58 4.07 9.74 -20.28
C LEU A 58 4.64 8.73 -21.26
N MET A 59 4.33 7.44 -21.08
CA MET A 59 4.80 6.36 -21.97
C MET A 59 4.30 6.55 -23.40
N LEU A 60 3.04 6.93 -23.58
CA LEU A 60 2.49 7.24 -24.90
C LEU A 60 3.20 8.41 -25.57
N LYS A 61 3.46 9.47 -24.83
CA LYS A 61 4.16 10.66 -25.36
C LYS A 61 5.62 10.37 -25.69
N LEU A 62 6.30 9.57 -24.87
CA LEU A 62 7.65 9.08 -25.18
C LEU A 62 7.65 8.16 -26.42
N LYS A 63 6.58 7.35 -26.61
CA LYS A 63 6.40 6.52 -27.79
C LYS A 63 6.02 7.30 -29.06
N GLU A 64 5.32 8.45 -28.95
CA GLU A 64 5.06 9.35 -30.09
C GLU A 64 6.36 9.90 -30.70
N VAL A 65 7.39 10.04 -29.87
CA VAL A 65 8.75 10.41 -30.34
C VAL A 65 9.44 9.22 -31.01
N GLN A 66 8.97 7.97 -30.77
CA GLN A 66 9.51 6.72 -31.31
C GLN A 66 8.39 5.78 -31.75
N PRO A 67 7.82 5.90 -32.92
CA PRO A 67 6.89 4.89 -33.42
C PRO A 67 7.63 3.59 -33.78
N ASP A 68 7.17 2.47 -33.19
CA ASP A 68 7.30 1.06 -33.62
C ASP A 68 8.69 0.41 -33.83
N ASP A 69 9.82 1.03 -33.52
CA ASP A 69 11.14 0.51 -33.92
C ASP A 69 11.90 -0.27 -32.84
N PHE A 70 11.26 -0.59 -31.71
CA PHE A 70 11.91 -1.32 -30.62
C PHE A 70 12.15 -2.82 -30.87
N LYS A 71 11.64 -3.38 -31.96
CA LYS A 71 11.71 -4.83 -32.22
C LYS A 71 12.80 -5.27 -33.17
N GLU A 72 13.47 -4.39 -33.89
CA GLU A 72 14.50 -4.79 -34.88
C GLU A 72 15.78 -3.96 -34.75
N GLY A 73 16.86 -4.66 -34.45
CA GLY A 73 18.28 -4.36 -34.67
C GLY A 73 18.80 -2.91 -34.47
N LYS A 74 19.85 -2.80 -33.70
CA LYS A 74 20.54 -1.60 -33.20
C LYS A 74 20.85 -0.48 -34.22
N ASP A 75 20.66 -0.67 -35.50
CA ASP A 75 21.02 0.32 -36.55
C ASP A 75 19.82 1.07 -37.16
N SER A 76 18.58 0.76 -36.71
CA SER A 76 17.37 1.19 -37.44
C SER A 76 16.79 2.56 -37.01
N PHE A 77 16.95 2.95 -35.77
CA PHE A 77 16.25 4.12 -35.21
C PHE A 77 16.66 5.43 -35.88
N ILE A 78 17.93 5.71 -35.93
CA ILE A 78 18.41 6.98 -36.50
C ILE A 78 18.27 6.97 -38.04
N LYS A 79 18.49 5.82 -38.69
CA LYS A 79 18.26 5.69 -40.15
C LYS A 79 16.78 5.90 -40.53
N LYS A 80 15.81 5.48 -39.69
CA LYS A 80 14.37 5.68 -39.94
C LYS A 80 13.89 7.10 -39.65
N ILE A 81 14.40 7.77 -38.59
CA ILE A 81 14.15 9.19 -38.37
C ILE A 81 14.65 9.99 -39.58
N PHE A 82 15.84 9.69 -40.09
CA PHE A 82 16.39 10.40 -41.22
C PHE A 82 15.83 9.96 -42.57
N LYS A 83 15.35 8.74 -42.77
CA LYS A 83 14.66 8.28 -43.99
C LYS A 83 13.24 8.84 -44.14
N ARG A 84 12.51 9.04 -43.02
CA ARG A 84 11.21 9.75 -43.02
C ARG A 84 11.34 11.27 -42.99
N ALA A 85 12.51 11.79 -42.67
CA ALA A 85 12.74 13.22 -42.60
C ALA A 85 13.00 13.90 -43.95
N LYS A 86 11.97 13.95 -44.79
CA LYS A 86 11.69 15.18 -45.49
C LYS A 86 11.16 16.30 -44.51
N ALA A 87 10.97 15.98 -43.22
CA ALA A 87 10.62 16.92 -42.18
C ALA A 87 11.85 17.81 -41.88
N SER A 88 11.66 19.10 -41.92
CA SER A 88 12.68 20.11 -41.65
C SER A 88 13.26 19.91 -40.23
N ALA A 89 14.54 20.20 -40.02
CA ALA A 89 15.17 20.14 -38.68
C ALA A 89 14.39 20.94 -37.64
N ASN A 90 13.67 21.98 -38.07
CA ASN A 90 12.79 22.81 -37.22
C ASN A 90 11.55 22.04 -36.73
N GLU A 91 11.01 21.13 -37.53
CA GLU A 91 9.83 20.33 -37.12
C GLU A 91 10.19 19.30 -36.05
N ILE A 92 11.34 18.65 -36.17
CA ILE A 92 11.86 17.70 -35.17
C ILE A 92 12.21 18.46 -33.86
N PHE A 93 12.81 19.64 -33.99
CA PHE A 93 13.11 20.50 -32.85
C PHE A 93 11.83 20.95 -32.11
N SER A 94 10.79 21.34 -32.83
CA SER A 94 9.49 21.73 -32.28
C SER A 94 8.81 20.54 -31.53
N ARG A 95 8.85 19.35 -32.11
CA ARG A 95 8.32 18.12 -31.46
C ARG A 95 9.06 17.81 -30.17
N MET A 96 10.40 17.84 -30.16
CA MET A 96 11.19 17.60 -28.95
C MET A 96 10.97 18.66 -27.86
N GLN A 97 10.77 19.91 -28.22
CA GLN A 97 10.42 20.98 -27.28
C GLN A 97 9.03 20.73 -26.67
N SER A 98 8.07 20.31 -27.49
CA SER A 98 6.73 19.91 -27.00
C SER A 98 6.80 18.73 -26.02
N VAL A 99 7.61 17.71 -26.30
CA VAL A 99 7.82 16.56 -25.38
C VAL A 99 8.49 17.03 -24.08
N GLY A 100 9.46 17.94 -24.14
CA GLY A 100 10.10 18.52 -22.96
C GLY A 100 9.09 19.21 -22.04
N SER A 101 8.19 20.02 -22.60
CA SER A 101 7.12 20.71 -21.84
C SER A 101 6.13 19.73 -21.21
N GLN A 102 5.82 18.63 -21.91
CA GLN A 102 4.95 17.58 -21.37
C GLN A 102 5.61 16.79 -20.24
N VAL A 103 6.91 16.52 -20.34
CA VAL A 103 7.70 15.89 -19.27
C VAL A 103 7.70 16.78 -18.02
N ASP A 104 7.79 18.10 -18.17
CA ASP A 104 7.68 19.04 -17.05
C ASP A 104 6.31 18.97 -16.38
N ARG A 105 5.24 18.96 -17.16
CA ARG A 105 3.88 18.82 -16.65
C ARG A 105 3.69 17.51 -15.88
N ILE A 106 4.16 16.40 -16.43
CA ILE A 106 4.10 15.09 -15.80
C ILE A 106 4.90 15.06 -14.50
N SER A 107 6.05 15.73 -14.44
CA SER A 107 6.84 15.88 -13.22
C SER A 107 6.02 16.54 -12.10
N ILE A 108 5.25 17.58 -12.43
CA ILE A 108 4.35 18.24 -11.47
C ILE A 108 3.23 17.30 -11.00
N GLU A 109 2.60 16.57 -11.93
CA GLU A 109 1.56 15.60 -11.61
C GLU A 109 2.10 14.48 -10.71
N LEU A 110 3.29 13.95 -11.00
CA LEU A 110 3.95 12.95 -10.15
C LEU A 110 4.23 13.49 -8.74
N THR A 111 4.63 14.76 -8.62
CA THR A 111 4.82 15.40 -7.32
C THR A 111 3.52 15.46 -6.53
N ASN A 112 2.41 15.84 -7.17
CA ASN A 112 1.09 15.87 -6.56
C ASN A 112 0.64 14.46 -6.09
N HIS A 113 0.90 13.42 -6.90
CA HIS A 113 0.61 12.04 -6.53
C HIS A 113 1.44 11.57 -5.32
N LYS A 114 2.75 11.88 -5.31
CA LYS A 114 3.61 11.59 -4.15
C LYS A 114 3.08 12.25 -2.88
N ASP A 115 2.68 13.52 -2.97
CA ASP A 115 2.15 14.25 -1.81
C ASP A 115 0.79 13.69 -1.36
N SER A 116 -0.01 13.16 -2.29
CA SER A 116 -1.24 12.42 -1.95
C SER A 116 -0.93 11.13 -1.20
N LEU A 117 0.02 10.31 -1.70
CA LEU A 117 0.44 9.09 -1.02
C LEU A 117 0.97 9.37 0.40
N ASN A 118 1.73 10.45 0.60
CA ASN A 118 2.20 10.84 1.92
C ASN A 118 1.06 11.22 2.88
N ARG A 119 0.02 11.89 2.37
CA ARG A 119 -1.20 12.17 3.17
C ARG A 119 -1.92 10.88 3.53
N ASP A 120 -2.05 9.94 2.59
CA ASP A 120 -2.70 8.66 2.83
C ASP A 120 -1.94 7.84 3.88
N ILE A 121 -0.61 7.87 3.89
CA ILE A 121 0.22 7.25 4.93
C ILE A 121 -0.11 7.85 6.31
N GLN A 122 -0.29 9.16 6.42
CA GLN A 122 -0.67 9.81 7.69
C GLN A 122 -2.08 9.43 8.12
N LEU A 123 -3.04 9.35 7.19
CA LEU A 123 -4.40 8.88 7.48
C LEU A 123 -4.39 7.43 7.98
N LEU A 124 -3.60 6.57 7.35
CA LEU A 124 -3.44 5.19 7.78
C LEU A 124 -2.76 5.06 9.14
N ASN A 125 -1.87 5.98 9.54
CA ASN A 125 -1.36 6.04 10.90
C ASN A 125 -2.49 6.30 11.92
N GLY A 126 -3.34 7.28 11.65
CA GLY A 126 -4.51 7.55 12.47
C GLY A 126 -5.45 6.34 12.56
N LEU A 127 -5.67 5.64 11.45
CA LEU A 127 -6.47 4.40 11.44
C LEU A 127 -5.83 3.29 12.28
N TYR A 128 -4.52 3.15 12.22
CA TYR A 128 -3.78 2.17 13.02
C TYR A 128 -3.94 2.45 14.52
N ASP A 129 -3.78 3.70 14.93
CA ASP A 129 -3.90 4.10 16.33
C ASP A 129 -5.33 3.88 16.85
N GLN A 130 -6.35 4.29 16.08
CA GLN A 130 -7.74 4.03 16.40
C GLN A 130 -8.07 2.53 16.48
N ASN A 131 -7.51 1.74 15.59
CA ASN A 131 -7.69 0.28 15.61
C ASN A 131 -7.05 -0.35 16.84
N LYS A 132 -5.92 0.17 17.30
CA LYS A 132 -5.27 -0.25 18.53
C LYS A 132 -6.13 0.09 19.76
N ASP A 133 -6.60 1.33 19.84
CA ASP A 133 -7.48 1.76 20.94
C ASP A 133 -8.76 0.91 20.99
N TYR A 134 -9.35 0.64 19.82
CA TYR A 134 -10.50 -0.22 19.70
C TYR A 134 -10.22 -1.66 20.16
N PHE A 135 -9.07 -2.22 19.79
CA PHE A 135 -8.64 -3.54 20.27
C PHE A 135 -8.50 -3.58 21.78
N ASP A 136 -7.90 -2.55 22.37
CA ASP A 136 -7.70 -2.46 23.83
C ASP A 136 -9.04 -2.30 24.57
N GLU A 137 -9.97 -1.49 24.04
CA GLU A 137 -11.33 -1.38 24.57
C GLU A 137 -12.10 -2.71 24.50
N LEU A 138 -12.03 -3.40 23.37
CA LEU A 138 -12.68 -4.70 23.21
C LEU A 138 -12.16 -5.73 24.23
N ASN A 139 -10.87 -5.73 24.55
CA ASN A 139 -10.32 -6.59 25.59
C ASN A 139 -10.96 -6.32 26.96
N LEU A 140 -11.19 -5.04 27.30
CA LEU A 140 -11.85 -4.66 28.57
C LEU A 140 -13.32 -5.13 28.59
N TYR A 141 -14.06 -4.89 27.50
CA TYR A 141 -15.47 -5.31 27.39
C TYR A 141 -15.62 -6.85 27.43
N ILE A 142 -14.74 -7.58 26.77
CA ILE A 142 -14.77 -9.05 26.79
C ILE A 142 -14.48 -9.56 28.20
N ALA A 143 -13.45 -9.03 28.87
CA ALA A 143 -13.12 -9.42 30.23
C ALA A 143 -14.26 -9.13 31.20
N ALA A 144 -14.88 -7.95 31.09
CA ALA A 144 -16.02 -7.56 31.94
C ALA A 144 -17.25 -8.47 31.71
N ALA A 145 -17.57 -8.78 30.43
CA ALA A 145 -18.66 -9.68 30.12
C ALA A 145 -18.39 -11.11 30.61
N GLN A 146 -17.15 -11.57 30.54
CA GLN A 146 -16.75 -12.88 31.08
C GLN A 146 -16.85 -12.93 32.60
N GLU A 147 -16.41 -11.86 33.30
CA GLU A 147 -16.56 -11.73 34.75
C GLU A 147 -18.04 -11.78 35.14
N LYS A 148 -18.91 -11.01 34.47
CA LYS A 148 -20.34 -11.02 34.73
C LYS A 148 -20.98 -12.38 34.44
N LYS A 149 -20.60 -13.04 33.35
CA LYS A 149 -21.07 -14.39 33.05
C LYS A 149 -20.70 -15.39 34.16
N GLN A 150 -19.45 -15.30 34.62
CA GLN A 150 -18.99 -16.17 35.71
C GLN A 150 -19.77 -15.91 37.02
N ASP A 151 -20.01 -14.66 37.36
CA ASP A 151 -20.84 -14.30 38.53
C ASP A 151 -22.26 -14.87 38.43
N ILE A 152 -22.89 -14.75 37.26
CA ILE A 152 -24.21 -15.32 37.02
C ILE A 152 -24.20 -16.83 37.19
N LEU A 153 -23.23 -17.55 36.59
CA LEU A 153 -23.19 -19.02 36.60
C LEU A 153 -22.77 -19.58 37.95
N GLU A 154 -21.87 -18.94 38.68
CA GLU A 154 -21.30 -19.45 39.94
C GLU A 154 -22.04 -18.98 41.19
N LYS A 155 -22.68 -17.79 41.14
CA LYS A 155 -23.37 -17.21 42.29
C LYS A 155 -24.88 -17.09 42.08
N GLU A 156 -25.31 -16.26 41.14
CA GLU A 156 -26.71 -15.89 40.96
C GLU A 156 -27.60 -17.10 40.58
N LEU A 157 -27.15 -17.92 39.62
CA LEU A 157 -27.93 -19.04 39.10
C LEU A 157 -28.05 -20.19 40.16
N PRO A 158 -27.02 -20.62 40.89
CA PRO A 158 -27.14 -21.58 41.96
C PRO A 158 -28.06 -21.14 43.10
N GLU A 159 -28.02 -19.88 43.48
CA GLU A 159 -28.90 -19.29 44.50
C GLU A 159 -30.37 -19.32 44.07
N LYS A 160 -30.66 -18.90 42.82
CA LYS A 160 -32.00 -18.95 42.25
C LYS A 160 -32.52 -20.36 42.08
N ARG A 161 -31.68 -21.32 41.65
CA ARG A 161 -32.04 -22.75 41.56
C ARG A 161 -32.38 -23.33 42.93
N LYS A 162 -31.60 -23.01 43.97
CA LYS A 162 -31.88 -23.43 45.33
C LYS A 162 -33.23 -22.86 45.81
N LYS A 163 -33.49 -21.58 45.62
CA LYS A 163 -34.76 -20.92 45.96
C LYS A 163 -35.92 -21.57 45.22
N ALA A 164 -35.81 -21.81 43.95
CA ALA A 164 -36.86 -22.46 43.11
C ALA A 164 -37.13 -23.91 43.58
N TYR A 165 -36.09 -24.63 43.99
CA TYR A 165 -36.23 -25.99 44.54
C TYR A 165 -36.95 -25.99 45.90
N GLU A 166 -36.59 -25.02 46.78
CA GLU A 166 -37.20 -24.90 48.14
C GLU A 166 -38.63 -24.41 48.08
N SER A 167 -38.93 -23.47 47.17
CA SER A 167 -40.29 -22.87 47.07
C SER A 167 -41.27 -23.71 46.29
N GLY A 168 -40.78 -24.47 45.30
CA GLY A 168 -41.62 -25.18 44.31
C GLY A 168 -42.53 -24.25 43.50
N ASN A 169 -42.28 -22.96 43.55
CA ASN A 169 -43.11 -21.95 42.87
C ASN A 169 -42.71 -21.84 41.40
N GLN A 170 -43.73 -21.84 40.55
CA GLN A 170 -43.55 -21.72 39.09
C GLN A 170 -42.86 -20.42 38.66
N MET A 171 -43.06 -19.33 39.40
CA MET A 171 -42.40 -18.06 39.12
C MET A 171 -40.90 -18.13 39.41
N ASP A 172 -40.47 -18.79 40.51
CA ASP A 172 -39.07 -18.94 40.81
C ASP A 172 -38.38 -19.89 39.79
N ILE A 173 -39.10 -20.91 39.29
CA ILE A 173 -38.61 -21.75 38.19
C ILE A 173 -38.44 -20.94 36.89
N GLN A 174 -39.37 -20.05 36.57
CA GLN A 174 -39.29 -19.20 35.40
C GLN A 174 -38.11 -18.22 35.52
N GLU A 175 -37.88 -17.64 36.72
CA GLU A 175 -36.72 -16.76 36.93
C GLU A 175 -35.37 -17.46 36.68
N VAL A 176 -35.28 -18.75 37.00
CA VAL A 176 -34.08 -19.58 36.67
C VAL A 176 -33.94 -19.71 35.15
N ALA A 177 -35.01 -20.06 34.46
CA ALA A 177 -34.98 -20.22 33.00
C ALA A 177 -34.63 -18.87 32.28
N ASP A 178 -35.18 -17.78 32.77
CA ASP A 178 -34.89 -16.44 32.22
C ASP A 178 -33.41 -16.05 32.43
N LEU A 179 -32.83 -16.38 33.60
CA LEU A 179 -31.42 -16.10 33.87
C LEU A 179 -30.51 -16.99 33.04
N GLU A 180 -30.83 -18.27 32.83
CA GLU A 180 -30.12 -19.16 31.94
C GLU A 180 -30.14 -18.67 30.50
N GLN A 181 -31.28 -18.19 30.01
CA GLN A 181 -31.41 -17.59 28.70
C GLN A 181 -30.59 -16.30 28.58
N PHE A 182 -30.56 -15.48 29.62
CA PHE A 182 -29.74 -14.28 29.67
C PHE A 182 -28.25 -14.62 29.59
N ALA A 183 -27.79 -15.63 30.35
CA ALA A 183 -26.42 -16.11 30.31
C ALA A 183 -26.00 -16.61 28.91
N ASP A 184 -26.90 -17.31 28.20
CA ASP A 184 -26.67 -17.75 26.82
C ASP A 184 -26.55 -16.56 25.86
N ARG A 185 -27.38 -15.54 26.00
CA ARG A 185 -27.28 -14.31 25.20
C ARG A 185 -26.02 -13.51 25.50
N LEU A 186 -25.59 -13.47 26.76
CA LEU A 186 -24.33 -12.86 27.17
C LEU A 186 -23.15 -13.59 26.55
N ASP A 187 -23.21 -14.93 26.50
CA ASP A 187 -22.18 -15.74 25.83
C ASP A 187 -22.08 -15.41 24.32
N LYS A 188 -23.22 -15.29 23.64
CA LYS A 188 -23.25 -14.85 22.24
C LYS A 188 -22.67 -13.45 22.07
N ARG A 189 -22.97 -12.53 22.97
CA ARG A 189 -22.39 -11.17 22.93
C ARG A 189 -20.89 -11.19 23.14
N ILE A 190 -20.38 -12.02 24.06
CA ILE A 190 -18.94 -12.22 24.25
C ILE A 190 -18.30 -12.72 22.95
N TYR A 191 -18.92 -13.70 22.30
CA TYR A 191 -18.44 -14.23 21.03
C TYR A 191 -18.38 -13.15 19.93
N ASP A 192 -19.42 -12.31 19.78
CA ASP A 192 -19.43 -11.20 18.82
C ASP A 192 -18.31 -10.20 19.09
N LEU A 193 -18.05 -9.86 20.36
CA LEU A 193 -16.94 -9.00 20.75
C LEU A 193 -15.58 -9.64 20.48
N GLN A 194 -15.44 -10.94 20.67
CA GLN A 194 -14.22 -11.68 20.35
C GLN A 194 -13.96 -11.72 18.83
N LEU A 195 -15.01 -11.87 18.01
CA LEU A 195 -14.90 -11.75 16.55
C LEU A 195 -14.43 -10.36 16.14
N SER A 196 -15.04 -9.31 16.71
CA SER A 196 -14.64 -7.92 16.45
C SER A 196 -13.17 -7.68 16.83
N ARG A 197 -12.72 -8.24 17.96
CA ARG A 197 -11.34 -8.19 18.39
C ARG A 197 -10.40 -8.89 17.42
N GLN A 198 -10.79 -10.07 16.92
CA GLN A 198 -9.98 -10.80 15.93
C GLN A 198 -9.86 -10.05 14.61
N ILE A 199 -10.94 -9.43 14.14
CA ILE A 199 -10.93 -8.56 12.97
C ILE A 199 -9.97 -7.39 13.18
N SER A 200 -10.05 -6.71 14.32
CA SER A 200 -9.15 -5.60 14.67
C SER A 200 -7.68 -6.04 14.67
N LEU A 201 -7.39 -7.21 15.23
CA LEU A 201 -6.03 -7.78 15.25
C LEU A 201 -5.49 -8.03 13.84
N GLN A 202 -6.33 -8.52 12.91
CA GLN A 202 -5.95 -8.75 11.51
C GLN A 202 -5.86 -7.44 10.70
N THR A 203 -6.62 -6.42 11.07
CA THR A 203 -6.61 -5.12 10.39
C THR A 203 -5.29 -4.37 10.58
N ALA A 204 -4.64 -4.51 11.74
CA ALA A 204 -3.40 -3.82 12.03
C ALA A 204 -2.25 -4.11 11.04
N PRO A 205 -1.89 -5.37 10.74
CA PRO A 205 -0.87 -5.67 9.74
C PRO A 205 -1.30 -5.27 8.32
N GLN A 206 -2.58 -5.35 7.97
CA GLN A 206 -3.09 -4.89 6.67
C GLN A 206 -2.84 -3.39 6.48
N ILE A 207 -3.15 -2.57 7.48
CA ILE A 207 -2.85 -1.13 7.45
C ILE A 207 -1.35 -0.90 7.22
N ARG A 208 -0.48 -1.60 7.95
CA ARG A 208 0.97 -1.48 7.82
C ARG A 208 1.48 -1.90 6.44
N MET A 209 0.92 -2.95 5.87
CA MET A 209 1.25 -3.38 4.51
C MET A 209 0.90 -2.30 3.48
N ILE A 210 -0.30 -1.72 3.55
CA ILE A 210 -0.72 -0.63 2.66
C ILE A 210 0.18 0.59 2.83
N GLN A 211 0.53 0.96 4.07
CA GLN A 211 1.48 2.05 4.33
C GLN A 211 2.84 1.80 3.67
N ASN A 212 3.38 0.59 3.80
CA ASN A 212 4.67 0.23 3.20
C ASN A 212 4.62 0.30 1.67
N VAL A 213 3.52 -0.14 1.05
CA VAL A 213 3.31 -0.01 -0.39
C VAL A 213 3.28 1.46 -0.80
N ASN A 214 2.47 2.28 -0.12
CA ASN A 214 2.38 3.71 -0.40
C ASN A 214 3.73 4.42 -0.22
N GLN A 215 4.48 4.06 0.81
CA GLN A 215 5.83 4.58 1.05
C GLN A 215 6.78 4.21 -0.09
N THR A 216 6.80 2.95 -0.48
CA THR A 216 7.63 2.47 -1.59
C THR A 216 7.26 3.17 -2.90
N LEU A 217 5.98 3.36 -3.19
CA LEU A 217 5.52 4.11 -4.36
C LEU A 217 5.96 5.57 -4.31
N ALA A 218 5.81 6.24 -3.16
CA ALA A 218 6.24 7.63 -2.97
C ALA A 218 7.76 7.77 -3.18
N GLU A 219 8.56 6.85 -2.65
CA GLU A 219 10.01 6.81 -2.85
C GLU A 219 10.39 6.58 -4.31
N LYS A 220 9.71 5.66 -5.02
CA LYS A 220 9.94 5.41 -6.45
C LYS A 220 9.56 6.60 -7.31
N ILE A 221 8.45 7.27 -7.02
CA ILE A 221 8.06 8.51 -7.68
C ILE A 221 9.10 9.60 -7.43
N GLN A 222 9.56 9.75 -6.20
CA GLN A 222 10.61 10.71 -5.84
C GLN A 222 11.91 10.44 -6.62
N SER A 223 12.34 9.17 -6.69
CA SER A 223 13.51 8.75 -7.47
C SER A 223 13.32 9.06 -8.96
N SER A 224 12.14 8.81 -9.50
CA SER A 224 11.82 9.13 -10.90
C SER A 224 11.90 10.63 -11.19
N ILE A 225 11.36 11.45 -10.30
CA ILE A 225 11.41 12.93 -10.42
C ILE A 225 12.86 13.44 -10.35
N LEU A 226 13.67 12.91 -9.42
CA LEU A 226 15.03 13.41 -9.18
C LEU A 226 16.08 12.83 -10.14
N THR A 227 15.85 11.66 -10.69
CA THR A 227 16.86 10.94 -11.48
C THR A 227 16.41 10.71 -12.91
N SER A 228 15.26 10.06 -13.12
CA SER A 228 14.83 9.63 -14.45
C SER A 228 14.44 10.83 -15.32
N ILE A 229 13.66 11.76 -14.79
CA ILE A 229 13.20 12.94 -15.55
C ILE A 229 14.37 13.86 -15.95
N PRO A 230 15.27 14.26 -15.05
CA PRO A 230 16.45 15.04 -15.43
C PRO A 230 17.34 14.30 -16.43
N LEU A 231 17.48 12.98 -16.28
CA LEU A 231 18.26 12.18 -17.22
C LEU A 231 17.64 12.19 -18.62
N TRP A 232 16.31 12.04 -18.74
CA TRP A 232 15.61 12.14 -20.01
C TRP A 232 15.76 13.53 -20.65
N LYS A 233 15.65 14.59 -19.85
CA LYS A 233 15.89 15.98 -20.32
C LYS A 233 17.31 16.15 -20.85
N ASN A 234 18.29 15.61 -20.11
CA ASN A 234 19.68 15.65 -20.56
C ASN A 234 19.88 14.88 -21.87
N GLN A 235 19.28 13.68 -21.97
CA GLN A 235 19.37 12.89 -23.20
C GLN A 235 18.66 13.58 -24.40
N MET A 236 17.53 14.23 -24.16
CA MET A 236 16.87 15.05 -25.19
C MET A 236 17.74 16.24 -25.62
N ALA A 237 18.37 16.92 -24.67
CA ALA A 237 19.28 18.03 -24.97
C ALA A 237 20.50 17.57 -25.78
N ILE A 238 21.08 16.42 -25.41
CA ILE A 238 22.18 15.80 -26.16
C ILE A 238 21.72 15.43 -27.57
N ALA A 239 20.55 14.79 -27.71
CA ALA A 239 20.00 14.42 -29.00
C ALA A 239 19.77 15.65 -29.89
N LEU A 240 19.21 16.75 -29.34
CA LEU A 240 19.05 18.03 -30.05
C LEU A 240 20.38 18.63 -30.49
N THR A 241 21.40 18.56 -29.62
CA THR A 241 22.73 19.06 -29.93
C THR A 241 23.38 18.27 -31.05
N LEU A 242 23.27 16.93 -30.99
CA LEU A 242 23.79 16.05 -32.05
C LEU A 242 23.06 16.22 -33.37
N MET A 243 21.74 16.48 -33.36
CA MET A 243 20.98 16.82 -34.55
C MET A 243 21.44 18.13 -35.18
N ARG A 244 21.86 19.12 -34.38
CA ARG A 244 22.45 20.38 -34.87
C ARG A 244 23.84 20.16 -35.48
N GLN A 245 24.59 19.22 -34.94
CA GLN A 245 25.95 18.91 -35.42
C GLN A 245 25.94 17.89 -36.56
N ARG A 246 24.98 17.92 -37.43
CA ARG A 246 24.65 16.93 -38.49
C ARG A 246 25.83 16.41 -39.36
N GLN A 247 27.05 16.87 -39.12
CA GLN A 247 28.25 16.47 -39.88
C GLN A 247 29.18 15.48 -39.20
N ALA A 248 28.89 15.08 -37.94
CA ALA A 248 29.75 14.15 -37.21
C ALA A 248 29.08 12.75 -37.04
N MET A 249 29.25 11.90 -38.03
CA MET A 249 28.62 10.56 -38.08
C MET A 249 29.06 9.58 -36.98
N SER A 250 30.07 9.87 -36.20
CA SER A 250 30.61 8.94 -35.18
C SER A 250 29.89 8.96 -33.82
N ALA A 251 29.12 10.02 -33.54
CA ALA A 251 28.42 10.16 -32.24
C ALA A 251 27.04 9.48 -32.20
N GLN A 252 26.57 8.98 -33.32
CA GLN A 252 25.22 8.48 -33.53
C GLN A 252 24.91 7.18 -32.78
N ARG A 253 25.88 6.29 -32.56
CA ARG A 253 25.65 4.98 -31.93
C ARG A 253 25.47 5.04 -30.41
N ALA A 254 26.22 5.90 -29.73
CA ALA A 254 26.22 5.94 -28.26
C ALA A 254 24.90 6.46 -27.66
N VAL A 255 24.20 7.38 -28.35
CA VAL A 255 22.92 7.98 -27.87
C VAL A 255 21.77 6.99 -27.99
N THR A 256 21.74 6.18 -29.04
CA THR A 256 20.67 5.20 -29.28
C THR A 256 20.69 4.08 -28.22
N ASP A 257 21.87 3.56 -27.90
CA ASP A 257 22.00 2.48 -26.95
C ASP A 257 21.62 2.95 -25.52
N THR A 258 22.07 4.14 -25.11
CA THR A 258 21.74 4.69 -23.77
C THR A 258 20.26 5.03 -23.63
N THR A 259 19.64 5.58 -24.68
CA THR A 259 18.19 5.91 -24.64
C THR A 259 17.32 4.67 -24.56
N ASN A 260 17.66 3.61 -25.30
CA ASN A 260 16.92 2.34 -25.31
C ASN A 260 17.03 1.62 -23.95
N ASP A 261 18.19 1.59 -23.34
CA ASP A 261 18.39 0.96 -22.02
C ASP A 261 17.59 1.67 -20.93
N LEU A 262 17.53 3.00 -20.96
CA LEU A 262 16.75 3.81 -20.02
C LEU A 262 15.24 3.63 -20.19
N LEU A 263 14.74 3.60 -21.42
CA LEU A 263 13.32 3.40 -21.71
C LEU A 263 12.87 1.98 -21.34
N THR A 264 13.70 0.97 -21.59
CA THR A 264 13.42 -0.42 -21.25
C THR A 264 13.36 -0.60 -19.72
N ALA A 265 14.33 -0.08 -18.99
CA ALA A 265 14.36 -0.18 -17.52
C ALA A 265 13.14 0.51 -16.87
N ASN A 266 12.76 1.69 -17.36
CA ASN A 266 11.57 2.39 -16.84
C ASN A 266 10.26 1.70 -17.21
N SER A 267 10.15 1.11 -18.41
CA SER A 267 8.98 0.36 -18.86
C SER A 267 8.70 -0.87 -17.99
N GLU A 268 9.74 -1.61 -17.61
CA GLU A 268 9.63 -2.76 -16.72
C GLU A 268 9.18 -2.37 -15.30
N LEU A 269 9.75 -1.29 -14.74
CA LEU A 269 9.39 -0.77 -13.41
C LEU A 269 7.92 -0.32 -13.34
N LEU A 270 7.42 0.35 -14.37
CA LEU A 270 6.04 0.82 -14.46
C LEU A 270 5.03 -0.33 -14.59
N LYS A 271 5.38 -1.39 -15.35
CA LYS A 271 4.53 -2.55 -15.53
C LYS A 271 4.33 -3.34 -14.25
N GLN A 272 5.38 -3.50 -13.45
CA GLN A 272 5.35 -4.29 -12.22
C GLN A 272 4.48 -3.64 -11.15
N ASN A 273 4.56 -2.31 -11.00
CA ASN A 273 3.80 -1.58 -9.98
C ASN A 273 2.30 -1.40 -10.32
N ALA A 274 1.94 -1.36 -11.61
CA ALA A 274 0.54 -1.18 -12.03
C ALA A 274 -0.31 -2.44 -11.79
N VAL A 275 0.30 -3.63 -11.81
CA VAL A 275 -0.40 -4.91 -11.60
C VAL A 275 -0.72 -5.14 -10.12
N ASP A 276 0.20 -4.80 -9.22
CA ASP A 276 0.05 -5.08 -7.79
C ASP A 276 -0.99 -4.19 -7.12
N THR A 277 -1.18 -2.97 -7.60
CA THR A 277 -2.17 -2.02 -7.04
C THR A 277 -3.62 -2.35 -7.45
N ALA A 278 -3.82 -3.00 -8.59
CA ALA A 278 -5.17 -3.29 -9.12
C ALA A 278 -5.85 -4.49 -8.46
N VAL A 279 -5.09 -5.39 -7.84
CA VAL A 279 -5.60 -6.67 -7.30
C VAL A 279 -6.20 -6.53 -5.90
N GLU A 280 -5.84 -5.49 -5.14
CA GLU A 280 -6.13 -5.40 -3.70
C GLU A 280 -7.47 -4.74 -3.33
N ASN A 281 -8.18 -4.12 -4.28
CA ASN A 281 -9.32 -3.23 -3.95
C ASN A 281 -10.69 -3.90 -3.82
N GLU A 282 -10.84 -5.22 -3.98
CA GLU A 282 -12.15 -5.85 -4.11
C GLU A 282 -12.48 -6.98 -3.14
N ARG A 283 -12.53 -6.76 -1.81
CA ARG A 283 -13.15 -7.77 -0.93
C ARG A 283 -13.88 -7.17 0.29
N GLY A 284 -15.11 -7.62 0.50
CA GLY A 284 -15.95 -7.29 1.66
C GLY A 284 -16.46 -8.51 2.41
N ILE A 285 -16.82 -8.31 3.64
CA ILE A 285 -17.48 -9.05 4.74
C ILE A 285 -17.21 -10.58 4.85
N VAL A 286 -16.79 -11.01 6.03
CA VAL A 286 -15.95 -12.19 6.26
C VAL A 286 -16.63 -13.27 7.11
N ASP A 287 -16.64 -14.52 6.62
CA ASP A 287 -16.83 -15.76 7.37
C ASP A 287 -15.55 -16.19 8.13
N ILE A 288 -15.68 -17.03 9.17
CA ILE A 288 -14.55 -17.54 9.99
C ILE A 288 -13.49 -18.25 9.12
N GLU A 289 -13.91 -18.96 8.09
CA GLU A 289 -13.00 -19.59 7.13
C GLU A 289 -12.17 -18.57 6.35
N THR A 290 -12.77 -17.43 5.98
CA THR A 290 -12.08 -16.32 5.33
C THR A 290 -11.12 -15.64 6.30
N LEU A 291 -11.45 -15.52 7.60
CA LEU A 291 -10.55 -15.01 8.63
C LEU A 291 -9.31 -15.91 8.82
N LYS A 292 -9.49 -17.22 8.79
CA LYS A 292 -8.36 -18.17 8.83
C LYS A 292 -7.48 -18.05 7.59
N SER A 293 -8.10 -18.05 6.41
CA SER A 293 -7.39 -17.90 5.14
C SER A 293 -6.66 -16.55 5.06
N THR A 294 -7.29 -15.47 5.54
CA THR A 294 -6.66 -14.15 5.61
C THR A 294 -5.46 -14.15 6.57
N HIS A 295 -5.59 -14.83 7.70
CA HIS A 295 -4.48 -14.95 8.65
C HIS A 295 -3.28 -15.69 8.02
N GLU A 296 -3.52 -16.84 7.37
CA GLU A 296 -2.48 -17.58 6.68
C GLU A 296 -1.85 -16.77 5.55
N ASN A 297 -2.66 -16.09 4.73
CA ASN A 297 -2.18 -15.24 3.65
C ASN A 297 -1.35 -14.05 4.15
N ILE A 298 -1.71 -13.45 5.28
CA ILE A 298 -0.92 -12.37 5.90
C ILE A 298 0.44 -12.90 6.34
N ILE A 299 0.49 -14.05 7.01
CA ILE A 299 1.75 -14.66 7.44
C ILE A 299 2.63 -14.98 6.22
N GLU A 300 2.07 -15.65 5.23
CA GLU A 300 2.79 -15.99 4.00
C GLU A 300 3.29 -14.73 3.26
N THR A 301 2.46 -13.68 3.17
CA THR A 301 2.85 -12.41 2.54
C THR A 301 3.98 -11.73 3.30
N VAL A 302 3.95 -11.73 4.62
CA VAL A 302 5.03 -11.17 5.45
C VAL A 302 6.32 -11.98 5.23
N GLU A 303 6.26 -13.29 5.25
CA GLU A 303 7.42 -14.16 4.99
C GLU A 303 8.01 -13.94 3.60
N GLN A 304 7.16 -13.93 2.56
CA GLN A 304 7.58 -13.65 1.18
C GLN A 304 8.18 -12.25 1.04
N THR A 305 7.57 -11.24 1.67
CA THR A 305 8.09 -9.86 1.65
C THR A 305 9.46 -9.77 2.31
N LEU A 306 9.66 -10.41 3.45
CA LEU A 306 10.96 -10.47 4.13
C LEU A 306 12.03 -11.17 3.27
N GLN A 307 11.65 -12.26 2.62
CA GLN A 307 12.53 -12.98 1.70
C GLN A 307 12.93 -12.11 0.51
N ILE A 308 11.95 -11.47 -0.15
CA ILE A 308 12.19 -10.56 -1.29
C ILE A 308 13.10 -9.39 -0.87
N GLN A 309 12.89 -8.83 0.31
CA GLN A 309 13.73 -7.76 0.85
C GLN A 309 15.16 -8.23 1.12
N ALA A 310 15.33 -9.46 1.61
CA ALA A 310 16.66 -10.06 1.84
C ALA A 310 17.40 -10.28 0.51
N GLU A 311 16.74 -10.90 -0.46
CA GLU A 311 17.28 -11.10 -1.81
C GLU A 311 17.57 -9.78 -2.52
N GLY A 312 16.71 -8.79 -2.36
CA GLY A 312 16.91 -7.45 -2.91
C GLY A 312 18.12 -6.73 -2.30
N ARG A 313 18.40 -6.93 -1.01
CA ARG A 313 19.63 -6.41 -0.36
C ARG A 313 20.87 -7.07 -0.94
N GLU A 314 20.86 -8.39 -1.09
CA GLU A 314 21.99 -9.14 -1.66
C GLU A 314 22.28 -8.71 -3.10
N LYS A 315 21.23 -8.62 -3.94
CA LYS A 315 21.37 -8.15 -5.33
C LYS A 315 21.90 -6.72 -5.41
N ARG A 316 21.46 -5.82 -4.51
CA ARG A 316 22.00 -4.45 -4.45
C ARG A 316 23.47 -4.42 -4.08
N GLN A 317 23.89 -5.25 -3.11
CA GLN A 317 25.32 -5.34 -2.74
C GLN A 317 26.17 -5.89 -3.89
N GLN A 318 25.65 -6.85 -4.66
CA GLN A 318 26.36 -7.34 -5.85
C GLN A 318 26.43 -6.27 -6.93
N ALA A 319 25.31 -5.60 -7.22
CA ALA A 319 25.26 -4.52 -8.20
C ALA A 319 26.20 -3.36 -7.83
N GLU A 320 26.28 -3.01 -6.55
CA GLU A 320 27.22 -1.97 -6.06
C GLU A 320 28.68 -2.35 -6.33
N LYS A 321 29.04 -3.61 -6.09
CA LYS A 321 30.39 -4.11 -6.41
C LYS A 321 30.67 -4.09 -7.91
N GLU A 322 29.69 -4.48 -8.72
CA GLU A 322 29.81 -4.43 -10.19
C GLU A 322 29.95 -2.99 -10.70
N LEU A 323 29.16 -2.06 -10.15
CA LEU A 323 29.28 -0.63 -10.48
C LEU A 323 30.67 -0.08 -10.12
N GLN A 324 31.20 -0.42 -8.96
CA GLN A 324 32.57 -0.02 -8.57
C GLN A 324 33.62 -0.60 -9.51
N HIS A 325 33.43 -1.87 -9.94
CA HIS A 325 34.32 -2.50 -10.90
C HIS A 325 34.25 -1.83 -12.28
N LEU A 326 33.04 -1.54 -12.76
CA LEU A 326 32.83 -0.84 -14.04
C LEU A 326 33.40 0.58 -14.01
N GLU A 327 33.26 1.30 -12.89
CA GLU A 327 33.85 2.62 -12.71
C GLU A 327 35.38 2.57 -12.76
N SER A 328 35.98 1.57 -12.09
CA SER A 328 37.43 1.35 -12.09
C SER A 328 37.95 0.97 -13.47
N ASP A 329 37.27 0.05 -14.17
CA ASP A 329 37.63 -0.38 -15.53
C ASP A 329 37.52 0.78 -16.52
N MET A 330 36.48 1.59 -16.43
CA MET A 330 36.33 2.76 -17.27
C MET A 330 37.46 3.79 -17.02
N LYS A 331 37.81 4.00 -15.75
CA LYS A 331 38.91 4.92 -15.38
C LYS A 331 40.28 4.42 -15.91
N GLU A 332 40.53 3.12 -15.78
CA GLU A 332 41.81 2.51 -16.27
C GLU A 332 41.90 2.59 -17.80
N ARG A 333 40.80 2.27 -18.52
CA ARG A 333 40.73 2.37 -19.98
C ARG A 333 40.91 3.79 -20.50
N LEU A 334 40.32 4.77 -19.80
CA LEU A 334 40.50 6.16 -20.17
C LEU A 334 41.95 6.66 -19.94
N LEU A 335 42.58 6.19 -18.88
CA LEU A 335 44.02 6.50 -18.61
C LEU A 335 44.94 5.88 -19.67
N THR A 336 44.74 4.59 -20.02
CA THR A 336 45.54 3.91 -21.06
C THR A 336 45.35 4.51 -22.44
N MET A 337 44.14 4.98 -22.78
CA MET A 337 43.90 5.70 -24.05
C MET A 337 44.59 7.05 -24.10
N LYS A 338 44.76 7.70 -22.97
CA LYS A 338 45.51 8.98 -22.87
C LYS A 338 47.00 8.76 -23.06
N ASP A 339 47.57 7.70 -22.46
CA ASP A 339 49.00 7.40 -22.57
C ASP A 339 49.39 6.94 -23.97
N ASN A 340 48.50 6.20 -24.69
CA ASN A 340 48.74 5.80 -26.08
C ASN A 340 48.62 6.95 -27.13
N LYS A 341 48.19 8.14 -26.74
CA LYS A 341 48.13 9.32 -27.60
C LYS A 341 49.32 10.28 -27.43
N ILE A 342 50.23 9.97 -26.53
CA ILE A 342 51.46 10.77 -26.23
C ILE A 342 52.73 10.12 -26.80
N GLN A 343 52.61 8.95 -27.46
CA GLN A 343 53.62 8.37 -28.33
C GLN A 343 53.23 8.59 -29.80
#